data_9d474ac3cf9da6568b99b9d53a1f0bd1
#
_entry.id   9d474ac3cf9da6568b99b9d53a1f0bd1
#
_cell.length_a   1.000
_cell.length_b   1.000
_cell.length_c   1.000
_cell.angle_alpha   90.00
_cell.angle_beta   90.00
_cell.angle_gamma   90.00
#
_symmetry.space_group_name_H-M   'P 1'
#
loop_
_entity.id
_entity.type
_entity.pdbx_description
1 polymer ?
#
loop_
_entity_poly.entity_id
_entity_poly.type
_entity_poly.pdbx_seq_one_letter_code
_entity_poly.pdbx_strand_id
1 'polypeptide(L)'
;MRTERIDEDIKYSIDKILRENISKFTSTGIITVTGVKTTKDLRYSKVYVSIFGTKYTHQTFEKLKNASGFVRKNLASMLKARSIPDIVFELDDSMEYGEKMDKLIDNLDIKSEE
;
A
#
# COMPACT_ATOMS: atom_id res chain seq x y z
N MET A 1 14.08 2.67 17.11
CA MET A 1 13.10 2.41 17.93
C MET A 1 12.01 3.36 17.77
N ARG A 2 12.29 4.56 17.79
CA ARG A 2 11.28 5.42 17.56
C ARG A 2 10.74 5.26 16.21
N THR A 3 11.54 5.05 15.11
CA THR A 3 11.03 4.90 13.75
C THR A 3 10.20 3.64 13.61
N GLU A 4 10.52 2.59 14.35
CA GLU A 4 9.74 1.37 14.28
C GLU A 4 8.33 1.58 14.79
N ARG A 5 8.20 2.30 15.89
CA ARG A 5 6.90 2.57 16.43
C ARG A 5 6.11 3.50 15.53
N ILE A 6 6.80 4.49 14.96
CA ILE A 6 6.17 5.40 14.03
C ILE A 6 5.72 4.63 12.80
N ASP A 7 6.54 3.69 12.33
CA ASP A 7 6.19 2.90 11.16
C ASP A 7 4.93 2.09 11.40
N GLU A 8 4.77 1.51 12.58
CA GLU A 8 3.57 0.74 12.89
C GLU A 8 2.34 1.63 12.95
N ASP A 9 2.47 2.81 13.56
CA ASP A 9 1.37 3.74 13.63
C ASP A 9 0.95 4.21 12.25
N ILE A 10 1.92 4.51 11.39
CA ILE A 10 1.64 4.96 10.04
C ILE A 10 1.01 3.84 9.24
N LYS A 11 1.54 2.63 9.38
CA LYS A 11 1.02 1.48 8.67
C LYS A 11 -0.47 1.25 8.98
N TYR A 12 -0.78 1.23 10.25
CA TYR A 12 -2.15 1.01 10.68
C TYR A 12 -3.08 2.11 10.18
N SER A 13 -2.61 3.35 10.31
CA SER A 13 -3.44 4.49 9.93
C SER A 13 -3.68 4.56 8.43
N ILE A 14 -2.64 4.34 7.65
CA ILE A 14 -2.79 4.41 6.19
C ILE A 14 -3.64 3.24 5.70
N ASP A 15 -3.44 2.06 6.28
CA ASP A 15 -4.26 0.93 5.90
C ASP A 15 -5.74 1.24 6.11
N LYS A 16 -6.05 1.88 7.22
CA LYS A 16 -7.42 2.27 7.51
C LYS A 16 -7.92 3.32 6.53
N ILE A 17 -7.09 4.31 6.22
CA ILE A 17 -7.46 5.35 5.27
C ILE A 17 -7.78 4.75 3.91
N LEU A 18 -6.94 3.85 3.45
CA LEU A 18 -7.14 3.24 2.14
C LEU A 18 -8.37 2.35 2.11
N ARG A 19 -8.60 1.64 3.20
CA ARG A 19 -9.76 0.75 3.28
C ARG A 19 -11.05 1.55 3.25
N GLU A 20 -11.06 2.67 3.95
CA GLU A 20 -12.25 3.51 4.00
C GLU A 20 -12.49 4.29 2.73
N ASN A 21 -11.48 4.42 1.89
CA ASN A 21 -11.59 5.18 0.65
C ASN A 21 -11.29 4.31 -0.56
N ILE A 22 -11.47 3.01 -0.41
CA ILE A 22 -11.05 2.07 -1.45
C ILE A 22 -11.68 2.36 -2.81
N SER A 23 -12.91 2.81 -2.83
CA SER A 23 -13.59 3.07 -4.08
C SER A 23 -12.96 4.18 -4.90
N LYS A 24 -12.11 5.00 -4.27
CA LYS A 24 -11.41 6.04 -5.00
C LYS A 24 -10.29 5.45 -5.86
N PHE A 25 -9.87 4.24 -5.55
CA PHE A 25 -8.71 3.64 -6.20
C PHE A 25 -9.04 2.45 -7.06
N THR A 26 -10.02 1.68 -6.67
CA THR A 26 -10.37 0.48 -7.41
C THR A 26 -11.83 0.14 -7.16
N SER A 27 -12.47 -0.48 -8.14
CA SER A 27 -13.85 -0.91 -7.99
C SER A 27 -13.94 -2.37 -7.55
N THR A 28 -12.90 -3.14 -7.76
CA THR A 28 -12.94 -4.56 -7.44
C THR A 28 -11.78 -5.05 -6.61
N GLY A 29 -10.73 -4.26 -6.48
CA GLY A 29 -9.52 -4.72 -5.85
C GLY A 29 -9.46 -4.45 -4.37
N ILE A 30 -8.42 -4.98 -3.76
CA ILE A 30 -8.11 -4.76 -2.36
C ILE A 30 -6.68 -4.24 -2.27
N ILE A 31 -6.49 -3.18 -1.51
CA ILE A 31 -5.16 -2.62 -1.30
C ILE A 31 -4.79 -2.84 0.15
N THR A 32 -3.66 -3.47 0.38
CA THR A 32 -3.18 -3.75 1.72
C THR A 32 -1.81 -3.11 1.92
N VAL A 33 -1.63 -2.43 3.05
CA VAL A 33 -0.32 -1.90 3.39
C VAL A 33 0.47 -3.03 4.03
N THR A 34 1.56 -3.41 3.40
CA THR A 34 2.36 -4.54 3.88
C THR A 34 3.54 -4.10 4.73
N GLY A 35 3.94 -2.85 4.63
CA GLY A 35 5.04 -2.38 5.45
C GLY A 35 5.26 -0.90 5.28
N VAL A 36 5.94 -0.29 6.23
CA VAL A 36 6.29 1.12 6.18
C VAL A 36 7.72 1.26 6.66
N LYS A 37 8.47 2.08 5.97
CA LYS A 37 9.84 2.36 6.34
C LYS A 37 10.07 3.86 6.32
N THR A 38 10.26 4.44 7.48
CA THR A 38 10.46 5.88 7.59
C THR A 38 11.96 6.18 7.69
N THR A 39 12.39 7.22 7.00
CA THR A 39 13.80 7.61 7.05
C THR A 39 14.14 8.13 8.43
N LYS A 40 15.42 8.08 8.77
CA LYS A 40 15.88 8.46 10.11
C LYS A 40 15.59 9.91 10.42
N ASP A 41 15.61 10.76 9.41
CA ASP A 41 15.32 12.17 9.61
C ASP A 41 13.82 12.46 9.60
N LEU A 42 13.00 11.42 9.46
CA LEU A 42 11.55 11.50 9.51
C LEU A 42 10.96 12.36 8.40
N ARG A 43 11.65 12.48 7.29
CA ARG A 43 11.17 13.27 6.17
C ARG A 43 10.31 12.47 5.20
N TYR A 44 10.60 11.19 5.07
CA TYR A 44 9.89 10.33 4.12
C TYR A 44 9.50 9.01 4.75
N SER A 45 8.32 8.54 4.40
CA SER A 45 7.88 7.21 4.78
C SER A 45 7.57 6.46 3.50
N LYS A 46 8.31 5.39 3.27
CA LYS A 46 8.05 4.53 2.12
C LYS A 46 6.99 3.53 2.55
N VAL A 47 5.87 3.53 1.87
CA VAL A 47 4.73 2.70 2.24
C VAL A 47 4.56 1.62 1.17
N TYR A 48 4.76 0.39 1.56
CA TYR A 48 4.66 -0.75 0.65
C TYR A 48 3.23 -1.26 0.65
N VAL A 49 2.68 -1.44 -0.54
CA VAL A 49 1.30 -1.91 -0.68
C VAL A 49 1.26 -3.09 -1.64
N SER A 50 0.30 -3.96 -1.43
CA SER A 50 -0.01 -4.99 -2.39
C SER A 50 -1.44 -4.78 -2.86
N ILE A 51 -1.70 -5.10 -4.12
CA ILE A 51 -2.99 -4.87 -4.74
C ILE A 51 -3.47 -6.18 -5.33
N PHE A 52 -4.64 -6.63 -4.87
CA PHE A 52 -5.21 -7.90 -5.30
C PHE A 52 -6.60 -7.72 -5.86
N GLY A 53 -7.07 -8.70 -6.59
CA GLY A 53 -8.47 -8.74 -7.00
C GLY A 53 -8.84 -7.82 -8.13
N THR A 54 -7.86 -7.32 -8.86
CA THR A 54 -8.12 -6.47 -10.01
C THR A 54 -7.03 -6.74 -11.04
N LYS A 55 -7.41 -6.63 -12.31
CA LYS A 55 -6.43 -6.74 -13.37
C LYS A 55 -5.87 -5.37 -13.72
N TYR A 56 -6.29 -4.34 -13.01
CA TYR A 56 -5.83 -2.97 -13.25
C TYR A 56 -4.86 -2.53 -12.16
N THR A 57 -3.94 -3.42 -11.82
CA THR A 57 -2.99 -3.16 -10.74
C THR A 57 -2.17 -1.89 -10.98
N HIS A 58 -1.68 -1.73 -12.19
CA HIS A 58 -0.85 -0.57 -12.50
C HIS A 58 -1.65 0.73 -12.37
N GLN A 59 -2.84 0.75 -12.94
CA GLN A 59 -3.67 1.94 -12.87
C GLN A 59 -4.07 2.26 -11.44
N THR A 60 -4.38 1.23 -10.67
CA THR A 60 -4.73 1.41 -9.27
C THR A 60 -3.56 2.01 -8.50
N PHE A 61 -2.36 1.51 -8.76
CA PHE A 61 -1.17 2.01 -8.09
C PHE A 61 -0.90 3.46 -8.48
N GLU A 62 -1.10 3.82 -9.75
CA GLU A 62 -0.91 5.19 -10.18
C GLU A 62 -1.88 6.14 -9.49
N LYS A 63 -3.12 5.72 -9.32
CA LYS A 63 -4.09 6.52 -8.59
C LYS A 63 -3.65 6.71 -7.15
N LEU A 64 -3.11 5.66 -6.56
CA LEU A 64 -2.64 5.71 -5.19
C LEU A 64 -1.48 6.70 -5.07
N LYS A 65 -0.53 6.63 -5.97
CA LYS A 65 0.60 7.54 -5.96
C LYS A 65 0.14 8.99 -6.08
N ASN A 66 -0.82 9.23 -6.95
CA ASN A 66 -1.33 10.57 -7.15
C ASN A 66 -2.12 11.07 -5.95
N ALA A 67 -2.55 10.18 -5.08
CA ALA A 67 -3.32 10.53 -3.91
C ALA A 67 -2.46 10.63 -2.64
N SER A 68 -1.13 10.64 -2.78
CA SER A 68 -0.28 10.65 -1.60
C SER A 68 -0.51 11.87 -0.73
N GLY A 69 -0.83 13.02 -1.34
CA GLY A 69 -1.14 14.21 -0.58
C GLY A 69 -2.42 14.06 0.24
N PHE A 70 -3.42 13.44 -0.36
CA PHE A 70 -4.68 13.17 0.31
C PHE A 70 -4.44 12.23 1.51
N VAL A 71 -3.65 11.19 1.28
CA VAL A 71 -3.35 10.22 2.34
C VAL A 71 -2.57 10.90 3.47
N ARG A 72 -1.58 11.72 3.10
CA ARG A 72 -0.78 12.42 4.10
C ARG A 72 -1.63 13.36 4.95
N LYS A 73 -2.55 14.05 4.32
CA LYS A 73 -3.43 14.97 5.02
C LYS A 73 -4.30 14.22 6.03
N ASN A 74 -4.86 13.10 5.61
CA ASN A 74 -5.68 12.30 6.52
C ASN A 74 -4.83 11.69 7.63
N LEU A 75 -3.62 11.29 7.31
CA LEU A 75 -2.72 10.73 8.30
C LEU A 75 -2.40 11.77 9.37
N ALA A 76 -2.13 13.00 8.96
CA ALA A 76 -1.83 14.06 9.90
C ALA A 76 -2.99 14.27 10.87
N SER A 77 -4.19 14.22 10.34
CA SER A 77 -5.38 14.38 11.16
C SER A 77 -5.52 13.24 12.17
N MET A 78 -5.28 12.02 11.72
CA MET A 78 -5.42 10.86 12.59
C MET A 78 -4.37 10.82 13.69
N LEU A 79 -3.15 11.15 13.36
CA LEU A 79 -2.05 11.08 14.32
C LEU A 79 -1.92 12.34 15.15
N LYS A 80 -2.61 13.41 14.73
CA LYS A 80 -2.57 14.68 15.42
C LYS A 80 -1.14 15.15 15.64
N ALA A 81 -0.32 14.88 14.65
CA ALA A 81 1.09 15.20 14.74
C ALA A 81 1.37 16.50 14.03
N ARG A 82 2.33 17.23 14.57
CA ARG A 82 2.70 18.50 14.04
C ARG A 82 3.35 18.34 12.66
N SER A 83 4.13 17.32 12.51
CA SER A 83 4.88 17.09 11.30
C SER A 83 4.72 15.62 10.88
N ILE A 84 4.37 15.43 9.61
CA ILE A 84 4.17 14.09 9.06
C ILE A 84 5.12 13.91 7.89
N PRO A 85 5.78 12.75 7.80
CA PRO A 85 6.68 12.50 6.66
C PRO A 85 5.91 12.51 5.35
N ASP A 86 6.61 12.82 4.27
CA ASP A 86 6.03 12.67 2.95
C ASP A 86 5.84 11.19 2.67
N ILE A 87 4.73 10.87 2.04
CA ILE A 87 4.38 9.47 1.78
C ILE A 87 4.84 9.10 0.37
N VAL A 88 5.59 8.02 0.28
CA VAL A 88 6.06 7.49 -0.99
C VAL A 88 5.55 6.06 -1.10
N PHE A 89 4.62 5.81 -2.02
CA PHE A 89 4.09 4.47 -2.19
C PHE A 89 4.98 3.62 -3.07
N GLU A 90 5.13 2.36 -2.68
CA GLU A 90 5.89 1.38 -3.45
C GLU A 90 5.08 0.10 -3.52
N LEU A 91 5.15 -0.57 -4.64
CA LEU A 91 4.46 -1.84 -4.78
C LEU A 91 5.29 -2.92 -4.11
N ASP A 92 4.65 -3.73 -3.30
CA ASP A 92 5.33 -4.82 -2.62
C ASP A 92 5.33 -6.04 -3.53
N ASP A 93 6.44 -6.23 -4.21
CA ASP A 93 6.58 -7.31 -5.18
C ASP A 93 6.54 -8.70 -4.57
N SER A 94 6.92 -8.80 -3.30
CA SER A 94 7.03 -10.13 -2.72
C SER A 94 5.68 -10.84 -2.66
N MET A 95 4.63 -10.14 -2.27
CA MET A 95 3.30 -10.74 -2.25
C MET A 95 2.80 -10.99 -3.66
N GLU A 96 2.99 -10.02 -4.52
CA GLU A 96 2.55 -10.12 -5.91
C GLU A 96 3.28 -11.26 -6.60
N TYR A 97 4.56 -11.40 -6.31
CA TYR A 97 5.36 -12.46 -6.90
C TYR A 97 4.84 -13.82 -6.45
N GLY A 98 4.55 -13.95 -5.16
CA GLY A 98 4.02 -15.19 -4.63
C GLY A 98 2.70 -15.57 -5.28
N GLU A 99 1.83 -14.60 -5.43
CA GLU A 99 0.55 -14.84 -6.06
C GLU A 99 0.73 -15.28 -7.52
N LYS A 100 1.65 -14.65 -8.21
CA LYS A 100 1.96 -14.99 -9.57
C LYS A 100 2.47 -16.41 -9.68
N MET A 101 3.35 -16.78 -8.78
CA MET A 101 3.90 -18.13 -8.79
C MET A 101 2.82 -19.15 -8.55
N ASP A 102 1.93 -18.86 -7.63
CA ASP A 102 0.82 -19.76 -7.34
C ASP A 102 -0.05 -19.95 -8.58
N LYS A 103 -0.33 -18.87 -9.26
CA LYS A 103 -1.15 -18.94 -10.47
C LYS A 103 -0.46 -19.72 -11.56
N LEU A 104 0.85 -19.54 -11.69
CA LEU A 104 1.60 -20.28 -12.68
C LEU A 104 1.59 -21.77 -12.40
N ILE A 105 1.71 -22.11 -11.13
CA ILE A 105 1.66 -23.51 -10.74
C ILE A 105 0.30 -24.09 -11.04
N ASP A 106 -0.74 -23.37 -10.71
CA ASP A 106 -2.10 -23.80 -11.01
C ASP A 106 -2.31 -23.98 -12.50
N ASN A 107 -1.81 -23.04 -13.29
CA ASN A 107 -1.96 -23.11 -14.73
C ASN A 107 -1.22 -24.30 -15.31
N LEU A 108 -0.06 -24.58 -14.75
CA LEU A 108 0.72 -25.72 -15.22
C LEU A 108 -0.01 -27.01 -14.93
N ASP A 109 -0.65 -27.05 -13.79
CA ASP A 109 -1.41 -28.21 -13.40
C ASP A 109 -2.61 -28.41 -14.26
N ILE A 110 -3.31 -27.37 -14.47
CA ILE A 110 -4.49 -27.45 -15.23
C ILE A 110 -4.23 -27.05 -16.57
N LYS A 111 -3.43 -26.29 -16.75
CA LYS A 111 -3.04 -25.69 -17.55
C LYS A 111 -3.20 -24.61 -17.87
N SER A 112 -3.53 -23.86 -17.53
CA SER A 112 -3.53 -22.78 -17.47
C SER A 112 -4.20 -21.92 -17.18
N GLU A 113 -4.64 -21.43 -16.88
CA GLU A 113 -5.42 -20.60 -16.65
C GLU A 113 -5.14 -19.48 -16.57
N GLU A 114 -4.97 -18.81 -16.41
CA GLU A 114 -5.01 -17.83 -16.32
C GLU A 114 -5.04 -17.29 -16.79
#